data_d0c8721ddbff53076ff14efe27a3fb1b
#
_entry.id   d0c8721ddbff53076ff14efe27a3fb1b
#
_cell.length_a   1.000
_cell.length_b   1.000
_cell.length_c   1.000
_cell.angle_alpha   90.00
_cell.angle_beta   90.00
_cell.angle_gamma   90.00
#
_symmetry.space_group_name_H-M   'P 1'
#
loop_
_entity.id
_entity.type
_entity.pdbx_description
1 polymer ?
#
loop_
_entity_poly.entity_id
_entity_poly.type
_entity_poly.pdbx_seq_one_letter_code
_entity_poly.pdbx_strand_id
1 'polypeptide(L)'
;MNFLLDQSTDARLVTWLTKRGHNARRIGWDYPHGLPDHEVLAIAQREGRILITDDRDFGELVFRHRQPHTGVIYLRLASYSFALTTARLEDVLAQHADRLDRFLVVTPGDVRERRE
;
A
#
# COMPACT_ATOMS: atom_id res chain seq x y z
N MET A 1 8.73 -8.16 -5.95
CA MET A 1 7.88 -7.01 -6.26
C MET A 1 8.44 -5.75 -5.61
N ASN A 2 8.03 -4.59 -6.09
CA ASN A 2 8.47 -3.32 -5.56
C ASN A 2 7.33 -2.63 -4.83
N PHE A 3 7.55 -2.26 -3.57
CA PHE A 3 6.54 -1.60 -2.74
C PHE A 3 7.02 -0.24 -2.26
N LEU A 4 6.09 0.67 -2.04
CA LEU A 4 6.30 1.90 -1.31
C LEU A 4 5.33 1.93 -0.14
N LEU A 5 5.86 2.11 1.07
CA LEU A 5 5.04 2.22 2.27
C LEU A 5 4.88 3.69 2.63
N ASP A 6 3.63 4.11 2.79
CA ASP A 6 3.31 5.41 3.32
C ASP A 6 3.76 5.51 4.78
N GLN A 7 4.10 6.71 5.24
CA GLN A 7 4.55 6.89 6.62
C GLN A 7 3.48 6.61 7.67
N SER A 8 2.21 6.50 7.27
CA SER A 8 1.12 6.07 8.16
C SER A 8 1.18 4.59 8.52
N THR A 9 1.90 3.78 7.74
CA THR A 9 1.97 2.34 7.96
C THR A 9 3.00 1.97 9.01
N ASP A 10 2.86 0.77 9.56
CA ASP A 10 3.83 0.23 10.51
C ASP A 10 5.18 0.02 9.83
N ALA A 11 6.21 0.68 10.34
CA ALA A 11 7.56 0.63 9.77
C ALA A 11 8.15 -0.78 9.72
N ARG A 12 7.70 -1.68 10.61
CA ARG A 12 8.16 -3.07 10.61
C ARG A 12 7.81 -3.83 9.35
N LEU A 13 6.84 -3.34 8.57
CA LEU A 13 6.46 -3.96 7.30
C LEU A 13 7.59 -3.92 6.27
N VAL A 14 8.49 -2.96 6.34
CA VAL A 14 9.66 -2.90 5.45
C VAL A 14 10.49 -4.18 5.59
N THR A 15 10.84 -4.52 6.82
CA THR A 15 11.63 -5.73 7.10
C THR A 15 10.84 -6.99 6.74
N TRP A 16 9.56 -7.02 7.06
CA TRP A 16 8.69 -8.15 6.76
C TRP A 16 8.64 -8.45 5.25
N LEU A 17 8.48 -7.42 4.43
CA LEU A 17 8.47 -7.55 2.97
C LEU A 17 9.84 -7.92 2.42
N THR A 18 10.89 -7.30 2.94
CA THR A 18 12.26 -7.56 2.50
C THR A 18 12.66 -9.02 2.74
N LYS A 19 12.29 -9.57 3.88
CA LYS A 19 12.55 -10.99 4.18
C LYS A 19 11.84 -11.95 3.23
N ARG A 20 10.79 -11.50 2.57
CA ARG A 20 10.04 -12.27 1.57
C ARG A 20 10.53 -12.05 0.15
N GLY A 21 11.66 -11.39 -0.02
CA GLY A 21 12.28 -11.18 -1.32
C GLY A 21 11.78 -9.97 -2.08
N HIS A 22 10.99 -9.09 -1.44
CA HIS A 22 10.47 -7.89 -2.08
C HIS A 22 11.38 -6.70 -1.83
N ASN A 23 11.34 -5.73 -2.73
CA ASN A 23 11.96 -4.43 -2.53
C ASN A 23 10.93 -3.48 -1.90
N ALA A 24 11.22 -2.99 -0.71
CA ALA A 24 10.33 -2.11 0.01
C ALA A 24 11.06 -0.82 0.40
N ARG A 25 10.45 0.32 0.06
CA ARG A 25 10.90 1.65 0.49
C ARG A 25 9.80 2.31 1.29
N ARG A 26 10.17 3.30 2.09
CA ARG A 26 9.22 3.93 3.00
C ARG A 26 9.39 5.45 3.01
N ILE A 27 8.27 6.14 2.93
CA ILE A 27 8.22 7.60 3.12
C ILE A 27 8.71 7.92 4.55
N GLY A 28 9.61 8.86 4.64
CA GLY A 28 10.24 9.23 5.91
C GLY A 28 11.58 8.52 6.15
N TRP A 29 11.91 7.49 5.38
CA TRP A 29 13.19 6.81 5.41
C TRP A 29 13.99 7.05 4.12
N ASP A 30 13.46 6.57 3.01
CA ASP A 30 14.09 6.70 1.69
C ASP A 30 13.69 8.00 0.98
N TYR A 31 12.67 8.67 1.50
CA TYR A 31 12.12 9.93 1.02
C TYR A 31 11.83 10.85 2.21
N PRO A 32 11.70 12.17 1.99
CA PRO A 32 11.41 13.09 3.08
C PRO A 32 10.12 12.78 3.83
N HIS A 33 10.07 13.19 5.10
CA HIS A 33 8.84 13.15 5.90
C HIS A 33 7.83 14.18 5.41
N GLY A 34 6.56 13.90 5.63
CA GLY A 34 5.50 14.89 5.44
C GLY A 34 5.18 15.23 4.01
N LEU A 35 5.54 14.36 3.06
CA LEU A 35 5.15 14.56 1.67
C LEU A 35 3.63 14.49 1.55
N PRO A 36 3.01 15.40 0.79
CA PRO A 36 1.58 15.31 0.53
C PRO A 36 1.24 14.04 -0.25
N ASP A 37 0.02 13.54 -0.06
CA ASP A 37 -0.41 12.26 -0.62
C ASP A 37 -0.25 12.17 -2.13
N HIS A 38 -0.53 13.26 -2.86
CA HIS A 38 -0.38 13.26 -4.31
C HIS A 38 1.07 13.07 -4.75
N GLU A 39 2.04 13.55 -3.97
CA GLU A 39 3.46 13.32 -4.26
C GLU A 39 3.88 11.89 -3.93
N VAL A 40 3.36 11.33 -2.84
CA VAL A 40 3.61 9.93 -2.48
C VAL A 40 3.13 9.02 -3.59
N LEU A 41 1.92 9.25 -4.09
CA LEU A 41 1.36 8.44 -5.18
C LEU A 41 2.15 8.62 -6.47
N ALA A 42 2.61 9.84 -6.76
CA ALA A 42 3.44 10.11 -7.94
C ALA A 42 4.78 9.39 -7.89
N ILE A 43 5.40 9.33 -6.72
CA ILE A 43 6.65 8.58 -6.53
C ILE A 43 6.41 7.09 -6.79
N ALA A 44 5.36 6.52 -6.22
CA ALA A 44 5.03 5.12 -6.42
C ALA A 44 4.82 4.80 -7.90
N GLN A 45 4.07 5.62 -8.60
CA GLN A 45 3.78 5.44 -10.02
C GLN A 45 5.05 5.55 -10.86
N ARG A 46 5.87 6.59 -10.61
CA ARG A 46 7.11 6.82 -11.36
C ARG A 46 8.11 5.69 -11.17
N GLU A 47 8.17 5.10 -9.98
CA GLU A 47 9.12 4.04 -9.67
C GLU A 47 8.53 2.63 -9.89
N GLY A 48 7.30 2.54 -10.36
CA GLY A 48 6.66 1.24 -10.57
C GLY A 48 6.42 0.48 -9.27
N ARG A 49 6.10 1.19 -8.18
CA ARG A 49 5.88 0.59 -6.87
C ARG A 49 4.41 0.50 -6.53
N ILE A 50 4.05 -0.59 -5.87
CA ILE A 50 2.71 -0.75 -5.28
C ILE A 50 2.72 0.00 -3.95
N LEU A 51 1.79 0.94 -3.80
CA LEU A 51 1.67 1.71 -2.55
C LEU A 51 0.91 0.91 -1.50
N ILE A 52 1.46 0.82 -0.30
CA ILE A 52 0.77 0.28 0.87
C ILE A 52 0.50 1.45 1.81
N THR A 53 -0.76 1.65 2.18
CA THR A 53 -1.18 2.78 3.02
C THR A 53 -2.33 2.41 3.93
N ASP A 54 -2.41 3.10 5.07
CA ASP A 54 -3.57 3.08 5.98
C ASP A 54 -4.51 4.27 5.74
N ASP A 55 -4.14 5.20 4.86
CA ASP A 55 -4.85 6.45 4.66
C ASP A 55 -5.90 6.31 3.55
N ARG A 56 -7.17 6.49 3.91
CA ARG A 56 -8.30 6.43 2.97
C ARG A 56 -8.26 7.53 1.91
N ASP A 57 -7.54 8.62 2.16
CA ASP A 57 -7.52 9.78 1.27
C ASP A 57 -6.87 9.47 -0.09
N PHE A 58 -6.08 8.41 -0.19
CA PHE A 58 -5.56 7.96 -1.48
C PHE A 58 -6.67 7.52 -2.44
N GLY A 59 -7.80 7.03 -1.92
CA GLY A 59 -8.96 6.72 -2.75
C GLY A 59 -9.53 7.95 -3.44
N GLU A 60 -9.52 9.09 -2.78
CA GLU A 60 -9.94 10.37 -3.36
C GLU A 60 -9.05 10.76 -4.55
N LEU A 61 -7.75 10.62 -4.39
CA LEU A 61 -6.80 10.93 -5.46
C LEU A 61 -6.98 10.02 -6.68
N VAL A 62 -7.19 8.74 -6.47
CA VAL A 62 -7.32 7.77 -7.56
C VAL A 62 -8.67 7.89 -8.25
N PHE A 63 -9.77 7.94 -7.50
CA PHE A 63 -11.10 7.80 -8.08
C PHE A 63 -11.77 9.13 -8.41
N ARG A 64 -11.48 10.19 -7.67
CA ARG A 64 -12.03 11.51 -7.96
C ARG A 64 -11.08 12.32 -8.84
N HIS A 65 -9.80 12.37 -8.50
CA HIS A 65 -8.82 13.16 -9.23
C HIS A 65 -8.14 12.39 -10.35
N ARG A 66 -8.41 11.10 -10.47
CA ARG A 66 -7.89 10.21 -11.53
C ARG A 66 -6.37 10.23 -11.62
N GLN A 67 -5.71 10.36 -10.48
CA GLN A 67 -4.26 10.32 -10.45
C GLN A 67 -3.77 8.91 -10.82
N PRO A 68 -2.80 8.78 -11.75
CA PRO A 68 -2.31 7.46 -12.14
C PRO A 68 -1.54 6.78 -11.01
N HIS A 69 -1.60 5.45 -10.99
CA HIS A 69 -0.88 4.63 -10.03
C HIS A 69 -0.54 3.27 -10.65
N THR A 70 0.33 2.53 -9.99
CA THR A 70 0.73 1.18 -10.40
C THR A 70 0.25 0.11 -9.42
N GLY A 71 -0.70 0.46 -8.58
CA GLY A 71 -1.31 -0.40 -7.58
C GLY A 71 -1.33 0.25 -6.22
N VAL A 72 -2.42 0.06 -5.49
CA VAL A 72 -2.59 0.55 -4.12
C VAL A 72 -3.19 -0.57 -3.28
N ILE A 73 -2.57 -0.84 -2.14
CA ILE A 73 -3.11 -1.71 -1.10
C ILE A 73 -3.48 -0.81 0.08
N TYR A 74 -4.78 -0.57 0.23
CA TYR A 74 -5.31 0.22 1.33
C TYR A 74 -5.69 -0.72 2.48
N LEU A 75 -4.97 -0.61 3.58
CA LEU A 75 -5.19 -1.41 4.79
C LEU A 75 -6.27 -0.74 5.65
N ARG A 76 -7.50 -1.18 5.51
CA ARG A 76 -8.64 -0.70 6.28
C ARG A 76 -8.89 -1.63 7.45
N LEU A 77 -8.04 -1.52 8.46
CA LEU A 77 -8.07 -2.36 9.65
C LEU A 77 -8.39 -1.46 10.84
N ALA A 78 -9.61 -1.56 11.38
CA ALA A 78 -10.14 -0.63 12.36
C ALA A 78 -9.34 -0.59 13.68
N SER A 79 -8.87 -1.73 14.12
CA SER A 79 -7.86 -1.82 15.17
C SER A 79 -6.92 -2.92 14.73
N TYR A 80 -5.64 -2.62 14.72
CA TYR A 80 -4.72 -3.58 14.14
C TYR A 80 -3.55 -3.88 15.06
N SER A 81 -3.17 -5.14 15.03
CA SER A 81 -1.88 -5.60 15.48
C SER A 81 -1.01 -5.83 14.26
N PHE A 82 0.28 -5.84 14.46
CA PHE A 82 1.21 -6.20 13.39
C PHE A 82 0.91 -7.61 12.85
N ALA A 83 0.54 -8.54 13.75
CA ALA A 83 0.19 -9.91 13.35
C ALA A 83 -1.00 -9.95 12.39
N LEU A 84 -2.06 -9.17 12.65
CA LEU A 84 -3.20 -9.11 11.75
C LEU A 84 -2.80 -8.49 10.42
N THR A 85 -2.06 -7.39 10.44
CA THR A 85 -1.62 -6.71 9.23
C THR A 85 -0.81 -7.65 8.34
N THR A 86 0.17 -8.35 8.90
CA THR A 86 0.99 -9.28 8.13
C THR A 86 0.21 -10.48 7.63
N ALA A 87 -0.72 -11.01 8.43
CA ALA A 87 -1.58 -12.11 7.99
C ALA A 87 -2.44 -11.70 6.79
N ARG A 88 -3.00 -10.49 6.81
CA ARG A 88 -3.80 -9.98 5.70
C ARG A 88 -2.94 -9.71 4.46
N LEU A 89 -1.76 -9.14 4.63
CA LEU A 89 -0.83 -8.95 3.50
C LEU A 89 -0.37 -10.28 2.90
N GLU A 90 -0.15 -11.29 3.72
CA GLU A 90 0.15 -12.64 3.25
C GLU A 90 -0.96 -13.15 2.32
N ASP A 91 -2.22 -12.98 2.72
CA ASP A 91 -3.36 -13.38 1.90
C ASP A 91 -3.40 -12.62 0.58
N VAL A 92 -3.14 -11.31 0.60
CA VAL A 92 -3.12 -10.47 -0.60
C VAL A 92 -2.04 -10.96 -1.57
N LEU A 93 -0.84 -11.18 -1.08
CA LEU A 93 0.29 -11.59 -1.90
C LEU A 93 0.13 -13.02 -2.43
N ALA A 94 -0.53 -13.90 -1.67
CA ALA A 94 -0.74 -15.29 -2.09
C ALA A 94 -1.93 -15.46 -3.04
N GLN A 95 -3.03 -14.75 -2.78
CA GLN A 95 -4.31 -15.00 -3.47
C GLN A 95 -4.70 -13.92 -4.48
N HIS A 96 -4.10 -12.74 -4.42
CA HIS A 96 -4.45 -11.60 -5.26
C HIS A 96 -3.26 -11.07 -6.07
N ALA A 97 -2.23 -11.87 -6.26
CA ALA A 97 -1.01 -11.47 -6.96
C ALA A 97 -1.25 -10.97 -8.38
N ASP A 98 -2.31 -11.44 -9.03
CA ASP A 98 -2.71 -11.03 -10.38
C ASP A 98 -3.44 -9.69 -10.43
N ARG A 99 -3.75 -9.08 -9.28
CA ARG A 99 -4.50 -7.82 -9.18
C ARG A 99 -3.78 -6.74 -8.39
N LEU A 100 -2.48 -6.86 -8.20
CA LEU A 100 -1.69 -5.90 -7.41
C LEU A 100 -1.50 -4.57 -8.14
N ASP A 101 -1.82 -4.48 -9.42
CA ASP A 101 -1.87 -3.24 -10.18
C ASP A 101 -3.18 -2.46 -10.00
N ARG A 102 -4.08 -2.96 -9.17
CA ARG A 102 -5.41 -2.38 -8.90
C ARG A 102 -5.42 -1.68 -7.54
N PHE A 103 -6.54 -1.06 -7.23
CA PHE A 103 -6.77 -0.49 -5.90
C PHE A 103 -7.49 -1.54 -5.05
N LEU A 104 -6.77 -2.14 -4.12
CA LEU A 104 -7.31 -3.18 -3.24
C LEU A 104 -7.58 -2.61 -1.86
N VAL A 105 -8.78 -2.89 -1.34
CA VAL A 105 -9.17 -2.54 0.03
C VAL A 105 -9.10 -3.81 0.87
N VAL A 106 -8.25 -3.79 1.88
CA VAL A 106 -8.03 -4.94 2.78
C VAL A 106 -8.70 -4.65 4.11
N THR A 107 -9.70 -5.47 4.47
CA THR A 107 -10.38 -5.40 5.76
C THR A 107 -10.01 -6.62 6.60
N PRO A 108 -10.40 -6.66 7.90
CA PRO A 108 -10.12 -7.86 8.70
C PRO A 108 -10.71 -9.14 8.10
N GLY A 109 -11.81 -9.05 7.35
CA GLY A 109 -12.54 -10.21 6.83
C GLY A 109 -12.40 -10.46 5.34
N ASP A 110 -11.99 -9.49 4.53
CA ASP A 110 -11.91 -9.69 3.10
C ASP A 110 -10.90 -8.80 2.41
N VAL A 111 -10.70 -9.05 1.11
CA VAL A 111 -9.93 -8.22 0.19
C VAL A 111 -10.81 -7.97 -1.02
N ARG A 112 -11.04 -6.71 -1.35
CA ARG A 112 -11.85 -6.38 -2.52
C ARG A 112 -11.16 -5.33 -3.39
N GLU A 113 -11.40 -5.42 -4.68
CA GLU A 113 -10.96 -4.39 -5.62
C GLU A 113 -11.97 -3.25 -5.64
N ARG A 114 -11.51 -2.01 -5.44
CA ARG A 114 -12.33 -0.82 -5.62
C ARG A 114 -12.23 -0.37 -7.08
N ARG A 115 -13.36 -0.18 -7.71
CA ARG A 115 -13.48 0.31 -9.09
C ARG A 115 -14.26 1.62 -9.13
N GLU A 116 -14.12 2.34 -10.22
CA GLU A 116 -14.92 3.51 -10.47
C GLU A 116 -16.39 3.15 -10.66
#